data_d00fc9fdee8256779ef273902aefff75
#
_entry.id   d00fc9fdee8256779ef273902aefff75
#
_cell.length_a   1.000
_cell.length_b   1.000
_cell.length_c   1.000
_cell.angle_alpha   90.00
_cell.angle_beta   90.00
_cell.angle_gamma   90.00
#
_symmetry.space_group_name_H-M   'P 1'
#
loop_
_entity.id
_entity.type
_entity.pdbx_description
1 polymer ?
#
loop_
_entity_poly.entity_id
_entity_poly.type
_entity_poly.pdbx_seq_one_letter_code
_entity_poly.pdbx_strand_id
1 'polypeptide(L)'
;LKHWIQENYKNRSWAGELNESQEGKQIVLFGWSFRFRDQGGVIFIDLRDRTGIIQVVARKELLGDSFTLAEKVRSEYVLAVRGTLKKRDLESINPRMQTGTIEVVLDQLEILNVAKTPPFSLDEFDEVSEELKLKYRYLDFRREELRNRMIKRHEFIFAIRNYLNKRKFVEIETPILNKSTPEGARDFLVPSRLNPNQFYALPQSPQIFKQILMVGGMERYFQIVKCFRDEDLRADRQPEFTQLDMEFSFVSQEEILSEIEGLVETIYKEVFNIQLSIPFPRMTYNTAMEEYGSDKPDLRFGMKLVDVSEIVKDCDFNVFAGAVKNGGTVKVVCVPGGSIISRKEIEDYTAWLNRDYKAKGLAYMKHGTEGLESTITKRFKKEELEAISKACGSKEGDMLFFGADEREIVNHSLGALRLKLSERFETPKENEINITWIVDFPMFEWNKDHKRWDALHHPFTSPSDESIPFFESMETLQKNAGNATAKAYDLVMNGVEIGGGSIRIHSREIQNKVFQILGINEEEAKEKFGFLLEALEFGAPPHGGLAFGIDRMLMLLTGGKSIRDVIAFPKTQKGLCLMSECPSPVEEKQLQELKIKLAKV
;
A
#
# COMPACT_ATOMS: atom_id res chain seq x y z
N LEU A 1 -9.55 39.90 -18.36
CA LEU A 1 -8.39 40.09 -17.50
C LEU A 1 -7.71 41.42 -17.85
N LYS A 2 -7.27 42.21 -16.83
CA LYS A 2 -6.51 43.45 -17.05
C LYS A 2 -5.20 43.16 -17.76
N HIS A 3 -4.70 44.09 -18.56
CA HIS A 3 -3.50 43.94 -19.40
C HIS A 3 -2.27 43.45 -18.62
N TRP A 4 -2.01 44.02 -17.41
CA TRP A 4 -0.88 43.62 -16.58
C TRP A 4 -0.94 42.15 -16.10
N ILE A 5 -2.14 41.56 -15.95
CA ILE A 5 -2.33 40.15 -15.61
C ILE A 5 -1.96 39.27 -16.81
N GLN A 6 -2.40 39.64 -18.02
CA GLN A 6 -2.11 38.90 -19.24
C GLN A 6 -0.61 38.88 -19.56
N GLU A 7 0.05 40.03 -19.43
CA GLU A 7 1.50 40.16 -19.67
C GLU A 7 2.33 39.31 -18.69
N ASN A 8 1.89 39.21 -17.43
CA ASN A 8 2.65 38.54 -16.38
C ASN A 8 2.20 37.10 -16.10
N TYR A 9 1.19 36.60 -16.82
CA TYR A 9 0.65 35.23 -16.59
C TYR A 9 1.73 34.14 -16.70
N LYS A 10 2.62 34.23 -17.69
CA LYS A 10 3.70 33.27 -17.92
C LYS A 10 4.90 33.45 -16.97
N ASN A 11 5.10 34.66 -16.48
CA ASN A 11 6.28 35.06 -15.71
C ASN A 11 5.95 35.28 -14.22
N ARG A 12 4.85 34.71 -13.73
CA ARG A 12 4.49 34.84 -12.33
C ARG A 12 5.51 34.20 -11.41
N SER A 13 5.66 34.73 -10.24
CA SER A 13 6.39 34.10 -9.16
C SER A 13 5.51 33.07 -8.42
N TRP A 14 6.14 32.19 -7.67
CA TRP A 14 5.49 31.18 -6.84
C TRP A 14 5.68 31.53 -5.37
N ALA A 15 4.58 31.50 -4.58
CA ALA A 15 4.57 31.99 -3.20
C ALA A 15 5.62 31.31 -2.31
N GLY A 16 5.70 29.98 -2.35
CA GLY A 16 6.63 29.21 -1.53
C GLY A 16 8.08 29.20 -2.01
N GLU A 17 8.36 29.71 -3.22
CA GLU A 17 9.71 29.78 -3.79
C GLU A 17 10.41 31.12 -3.54
N LEU A 18 9.68 32.09 -2.97
CA LEU A 18 10.23 33.39 -2.65
C LEU A 18 11.08 33.34 -1.37
N ASN A 19 12.19 34.08 -1.40
CA ASN A 19 13.11 34.17 -0.27
C ASN A 19 13.80 35.55 -0.24
N GLU A 20 14.56 35.81 0.80
CA GLU A 20 15.21 37.11 1.06
C GLU A 20 16.18 37.58 -0.05
N SER A 21 16.74 36.69 -0.85
CA SER A 21 17.65 37.07 -1.95
C SER A 21 16.96 37.83 -3.08
N GLN A 22 15.64 37.83 -3.08
CA GLN A 22 14.80 38.51 -4.06
C GLN A 22 14.26 39.84 -3.58
N GLU A 23 14.72 40.36 -2.39
CA GLU A 23 14.31 41.64 -1.84
C GLU A 23 14.45 42.77 -2.88
N GLY A 24 13.45 43.67 -2.89
CA GLY A 24 13.37 44.79 -3.83
C GLY A 24 12.84 44.45 -5.21
N LYS A 25 12.69 43.16 -5.56
CA LYS A 25 12.13 42.75 -6.86
C LYS A 25 10.62 42.97 -6.91
N GLN A 26 10.15 43.33 -8.12
CA GLN A 26 8.73 43.33 -8.45
C GLN A 26 8.24 41.87 -8.58
N ILE A 27 7.22 41.52 -7.82
CA ILE A 27 6.65 40.17 -7.73
C ILE A 27 5.22 40.17 -8.23
N VAL A 28 4.84 39.20 -9.05
CA VAL A 28 3.46 38.94 -9.47
C VAL A 28 3.04 37.58 -9.00
N LEU A 29 1.94 37.49 -8.26
CA LEU A 29 1.40 36.26 -7.69
C LEU A 29 -0.06 36.07 -8.07
N PHE A 30 -0.47 34.80 -8.22
CA PHE A 30 -1.85 34.37 -8.35
C PHE A 30 -2.13 33.29 -7.31
N GLY A 31 -3.24 33.42 -6.58
CA GLY A 31 -3.54 32.45 -5.55
C GLY A 31 -4.88 32.72 -4.86
N TRP A 32 -5.05 32.07 -3.75
CA TRP A 32 -6.23 32.17 -2.90
C TRP A 32 -5.91 32.94 -1.62
N SER A 33 -6.80 33.87 -1.20
CA SER A 33 -6.74 34.54 0.09
C SER A 33 -7.05 33.52 1.19
N PHE A 34 -6.01 32.99 1.85
CA PHE A 34 -6.17 31.99 2.91
C PHE A 34 -6.63 32.62 4.22
N ARG A 35 -5.92 33.69 4.65
CA ARG A 35 -6.26 34.49 5.83
C ARG A 35 -6.29 35.96 5.48
N PHE A 36 -7.16 36.70 6.15
CA PHE A 36 -7.37 38.12 5.94
C PHE A 36 -7.43 38.82 7.28
N ARG A 37 -6.72 39.95 7.41
CA ARG A 37 -6.71 40.79 8.62
C ARG A 37 -6.67 42.25 8.22
N ASP A 38 -7.68 43.03 8.68
CA ASP A 38 -7.74 44.45 8.49
C ASP A 38 -7.33 45.16 9.79
N GLN A 39 -6.38 46.10 9.72
CA GLN A 39 -5.87 46.87 10.85
C GLN A 39 -6.01 48.40 10.64
N GLY A 40 -7.07 48.82 9.95
CA GLY A 40 -7.35 50.25 9.76
C GLY A 40 -6.33 50.96 8.86
N GLY A 41 -6.48 50.83 7.54
CA GLY A 41 -5.56 51.42 6.55
C GLY A 41 -4.42 50.53 6.09
N VAL A 42 -4.22 49.37 6.75
CA VAL A 42 -3.31 48.30 6.31
C VAL A 42 -4.04 46.96 6.37
N ILE A 43 -4.04 46.25 5.26
CA ILE A 43 -4.66 44.93 5.16
C ILE A 43 -3.58 43.88 4.87
N PHE A 44 -3.56 42.84 5.70
CA PHE A 44 -2.69 41.70 5.56
C PHE A 44 -3.48 40.51 4.98
N ILE A 45 -2.99 39.94 3.90
CA ILE A 45 -3.59 38.78 3.25
C ILE A 45 -2.51 37.70 3.15
N ASP A 46 -2.76 36.53 3.73
CA ASP A 46 -1.94 35.36 3.50
C ASP A 46 -2.39 34.74 2.15
N LEU A 47 -1.62 34.96 1.09
CA LEU A 47 -1.90 34.47 -0.25
C LEU A 47 -1.29 33.08 -0.40
N ARG A 48 -2.13 32.11 -0.75
CA ARG A 48 -1.73 30.71 -0.93
C ARG A 48 -1.75 30.33 -2.40
N ASP A 49 -0.70 29.69 -2.86
CA ASP A 49 -0.67 28.96 -4.12
C ASP A 49 -0.28 27.49 -3.91
N ARG A 50 0.06 26.78 -4.99
CA ARG A 50 0.46 25.38 -4.93
C ARG A 50 1.76 25.15 -4.15
N THR A 51 2.66 26.11 -4.12
CA THR A 51 4.01 25.98 -3.54
C THR A 51 4.07 26.38 -2.07
N GLY A 52 3.12 27.22 -1.60
CA GLY A 52 3.11 27.67 -0.22
C GLY A 52 2.25 28.89 -0.01
N ILE A 53 2.54 29.61 1.07
CA ILE A 53 1.82 30.79 1.52
C ILE A 53 2.83 31.94 1.66
N ILE A 54 2.45 33.14 1.22
CA ILE A 54 3.19 34.37 1.49
C ILE A 54 2.24 35.47 1.98
N GLN A 55 2.68 36.29 2.91
CA GLN A 55 1.93 37.48 3.28
C GLN A 55 2.05 38.56 2.22
N VAL A 56 0.92 39.10 1.78
CA VAL A 56 0.86 40.31 0.96
C VAL A 56 0.22 41.41 1.76
N VAL A 57 0.74 42.64 1.63
CA VAL A 57 0.36 43.78 2.44
C VAL A 57 -0.19 44.88 1.54
N ALA A 58 -1.48 45.18 1.72
CA ALA A 58 -2.14 46.30 1.06
C ALA A 58 -2.11 47.54 1.97
N ARG A 59 -1.51 48.64 1.52
CA ARG A 59 -1.46 49.89 2.22
C ARG A 59 -2.30 50.95 1.47
N LYS A 60 -3.18 51.66 2.17
CA LYS A 60 -4.06 52.66 1.60
C LYS A 60 -3.28 53.74 0.85
N GLU A 61 -2.13 54.15 1.42
CA GLU A 61 -1.25 55.17 0.85
C GLU A 61 -0.66 54.80 -0.50
N LEU A 62 -0.45 53.50 -0.75
CA LEU A 62 0.16 52.97 -1.97
C LEU A 62 -0.87 52.56 -3.03
N LEU A 63 -2.02 52.02 -2.60
CA LEU A 63 -3.06 51.54 -3.49
C LEU A 63 -4.10 52.59 -3.89
N GLY A 64 -4.19 53.70 -3.15
CA GLY A 64 -5.18 54.77 -3.39
C GLY A 64 -6.60 54.19 -3.46
N ASP A 65 -7.35 54.53 -4.52
CA ASP A 65 -8.73 54.05 -4.73
C ASP A 65 -8.83 52.52 -4.84
N SER A 66 -7.76 51.84 -5.28
CA SER A 66 -7.71 50.38 -5.36
C SER A 66 -7.67 49.69 -4.00
N PHE A 67 -7.45 50.40 -2.90
CA PHE A 67 -7.52 49.87 -1.54
C PHE A 67 -8.93 49.36 -1.19
N THR A 68 -9.97 49.94 -1.78
CA THR A 68 -11.35 49.49 -1.63
C THR A 68 -11.57 48.06 -2.15
N LEU A 69 -10.73 47.55 -3.09
CA LEU A 69 -10.74 46.14 -3.50
C LEU A 69 -10.15 45.25 -2.41
N ALA A 70 -9.08 45.69 -1.74
CA ALA A 70 -8.51 44.93 -0.64
C ALA A 70 -9.49 44.80 0.54
N GLU A 71 -10.28 45.85 0.86
CA GLU A 71 -11.34 45.80 1.88
C GLU A 71 -12.45 44.76 1.55
N LYS A 72 -12.67 44.43 0.27
CA LYS A 72 -13.66 43.46 -0.19
C LYS A 72 -13.16 42.01 -0.19
N VAL A 73 -11.85 41.79 -0.05
CA VAL A 73 -11.29 40.44 -0.03
C VAL A 73 -11.85 39.62 1.14
N ARG A 74 -12.16 38.38 0.90
CA ARG A 74 -12.57 37.41 1.94
C ARG A 74 -11.81 36.11 1.73
N SER A 75 -11.91 35.21 2.71
CA SER A 75 -11.26 33.91 2.65
C SER A 75 -11.60 33.16 1.36
N GLU A 76 -10.59 32.54 0.77
CA GLU A 76 -10.65 31.73 -0.45
C GLU A 76 -11.01 32.51 -1.75
N TYR A 77 -11.06 33.86 -1.72
CA TYR A 77 -11.14 34.62 -2.96
C TYR A 77 -9.88 34.41 -3.80
N VAL A 78 -10.05 34.32 -5.12
CA VAL A 78 -8.96 34.18 -6.07
C VAL A 78 -8.43 35.56 -6.42
N LEU A 79 -7.14 35.78 -6.18
CA LEU A 79 -6.50 37.07 -6.33
C LEU A 79 -5.38 37.03 -7.37
N ALA A 80 -5.21 38.11 -8.09
CA ALA A 80 -3.98 38.48 -8.77
C ALA A 80 -3.40 39.71 -8.03
N VAL A 81 -2.12 39.63 -7.67
CA VAL A 81 -1.44 40.72 -6.96
C VAL A 81 -0.08 40.99 -7.58
N ARG A 82 0.31 42.28 -7.57
CA ARG A 82 1.66 42.71 -7.92
C ARG A 82 2.16 43.64 -6.81
N GLY A 83 3.44 43.54 -6.50
CA GLY A 83 4.04 44.35 -5.47
C GLY A 83 5.53 44.13 -5.33
N THR A 84 6.17 44.81 -4.43
CA THR A 84 7.60 44.73 -4.15
C THR A 84 7.85 43.81 -2.96
N LEU A 85 8.75 42.83 -3.14
CA LEU A 85 9.20 41.94 -2.05
C LEU A 85 10.05 42.73 -1.06
N LYS A 86 9.71 42.63 0.24
CA LYS A 86 10.44 43.24 1.35
C LYS A 86 10.69 42.22 2.44
N LYS A 87 11.78 42.41 3.16
CA LYS A 87 11.99 41.75 4.46
C LYS A 87 11.02 42.33 5.49
N ARG A 88 10.55 41.51 6.39
CA ARG A 88 9.78 41.93 7.56
C ARG A 88 10.71 42.45 8.65
N ASP A 89 10.20 43.37 9.45
CA ASP A 89 10.86 43.77 10.67
C ASP A 89 11.00 42.55 11.62
N LEU A 90 12.06 42.54 12.42
CA LEU A 90 12.37 41.40 13.30
C LEU A 90 11.20 40.98 14.19
N GLU A 91 10.43 41.96 14.67
CA GLU A 91 9.26 41.76 15.53
C GLU A 91 8.05 41.15 14.77
N SER A 92 8.05 41.25 13.45
CA SER A 92 6.97 40.79 12.55
C SER A 92 7.26 39.44 11.87
N ILE A 93 8.41 38.84 12.14
CA ILE A 93 8.76 37.52 11.59
C ILE A 93 7.80 36.43 12.09
N ASN A 94 7.26 35.63 11.17
CA ASN A 94 6.38 34.52 11.52
C ASN A 94 7.11 33.18 11.35
N PRO A 95 7.62 32.55 12.42
CA PRO A 95 8.40 31.31 12.33
C PRO A 95 7.56 30.07 11.89
N ARG A 96 6.22 30.18 11.89
CA ARG A 96 5.32 29.11 11.43
C ARG A 96 5.11 29.10 9.92
N MET A 97 5.71 30.04 9.20
CA MET A 97 5.51 30.22 7.76
C MET A 97 6.88 30.13 7.07
N GLN A 98 7.01 29.30 6.07
CA GLN A 98 8.26 29.13 5.31
C GLN A 98 8.80 30.48 4.78
N THR A 99 7.89 31.34 4.34
CA THR A 99 8.21 32.71 3.85
C THR A 99 8.06 33.78 4.94
N GLY A 100 8.12 33.37 6.20
CA GLY A 100 7.77 34.24 7.34
C GLY A 100 8.70 35.42 7.59
N THR A 101 9.89 35.46 6.97
CA THR A 101 10.85 36.58 7.03
C THR A 101 10.60 37.66 5.98
N ILE A 102 9.70 37.42 5.03
CA ILE A 102 9.43 38.29 3.88
C ILE A 102 7.93 38.56 3.71
N GLU A 103 7.62 39.65 3.02
CA GLU A 103 6.28 40.01 2.60
C GLU A 103 6.29 40.74 1.25
N VAL A 104 5.15 40.76 0.55
CA VAL A 104 4.99 41.52 -0.69
C VAL A 104 4.13 42.76 -0.40
N VAL A 105 4.70 43.97 -0.52
CA VAL A 105 3.97 45.23 -0.41
C VAL A 105 3.31 45.54 -1.75
N LEU A 106 1.99 45.54 -1.78
CA LEU A 106 1.19 45.63 -3.00
C LEU A 106 1.18 47.02 -3.63
N ASP A 107 1.30 47.06 -4.95
CA ASP A 107 0.97 48.22 -5.79
C ASP A 107 -0.24 47.95 -6.71
N GLN A 108 -0.60 46.69 -6.95
CA GLN A 108 -1.80 46.32 -7.68
C GLN A 108 -2.45 45.08 -7.09
N LEU A 109 -3.79 45.10 -7.08
CA LEU A 109 -4.62 43.96 -6.64
C LEU A 109 -5.84 43.84 -7.57
N GLU A 110 -6.22 42.60 -7.87
CA GLU A 110 -7.44 42.29 -8.59
C GLU A 110 -8.11 41.04 -7.98
N ILE A 111 -9.42 41.12 -7.79
CA ILE A 111 -10.22 39.95 -7.41
C ILE A 111 -10.63 39.24 -8.70
N LEU A 112 -10.03 38.09 -8.97
CA LEU A 112 -10.33 37.28 -10.17
C LEU A 112 -11.64 36.50 -10.03
N ASN A 113 -11.92 36.03 -8.81
CA ASN A 113 -13.17 35.37 -8.49
C ASN A 113 -13.46 35.43 -6.98
N VAL A 114 -14.74 35.41 -6.63
CA VAL A 114 -15.21 35.35 -5.26
C VAL A 114 -15.46 33.90 -4.84
N ALA A 115 -15.45 33.64 -3.55
CA ALA A 115 -15.75 32.32 -2.99
C ALA A 115 -16.87 32.39 -1.96
N LYS A 116 -17.64 31.32 -1.85
CA LYS A 116 -18.49 31.08 -0.68
C LYS A 116 -17.61 30.63 0.49
N THR A 117 -18.09 30.79 1.70
CA THR A 117 -17.43 30.25 2.89
C THR A 117 -17.28 28.71 2.73
N PRO A 118 -16.07 28.16 2.85
CA PRO A 118 -15.85 26.73 2.78
C PRO A 118 -16.69 25.98 3.85
N PRO A 119 -17.16 24.76 3.56
CA PRO A 119 -17.94 23.96 4.50
C PRO A 119 -17.12 23.39 5.67
N PHE A 120 -15.80 23.52 5.62
CA PHE A 120 -14.86 23.16 6.68
C PHE A 120 -13.62 24.05 6.61
N SER A 121 -12.86 24.08 7.70
CA SER A 121 -11.59 24.82 7.75
C SER A 121 -10.54 24.20 6.85
N LEU A 122 -9.84 25.06 6.12
CA LEU A 122 -8.68 24.66 5.30
C LEU A 122 -7.35 24.77 6.05
N ASP A 123 -7.38 25.09 7.35
CA ASP A 123 -6.22 25.06 8.22
C ASP A 123 -5.85 23.62 8.57
N GLU A 124 -4.57 23.29 8.53
CA GLU A 124 -4.06 21.93 8.80
C GLU A 124 -4.29 21.49 10.25
N PHE A 125 -4.39 22.46 11.17
CA PHE A 125 -4.58 22.17 12.60
C PHE A 125 -6.01 21.80 12.96
N ASP A 126 -6.97 22.01 12.05
CA ASP A 126 -8.37 21.70 12.31
C ASP A 126 -8.73 20.28 11.86
N GLU A 127 -9.30 19.50 12.77
CA GLU A 127 -9.83 18.18 12.45
C GLU A 127 -11.06 18.30 11.55
N VAL A 128 -11.03 17.54 10.44
CA VAL A 128 -12.12 17.47 9.46
C VAL A 128 -12.45 16.01 9.20
N SER A 129 -13.72 15.67 9.23
CA SER A 129 -14.15 14.30 8.96
C SER A 129 -13.76 13.85 7.53
N GLU A 130 -13.42 12.57 7.38
CA GLU A 130 -13.06 11.99 6.07
C GLU A 130 -14.20 12.19 5.05
N GLU A 131 -15.44 12.06 5.47
CA GLU A 131 -16.61 12.22 4.61
C GLU A 131 -16.69 13.63 3.99
N LEU A 132 -16.46 14.68 4.77
CA LEU A 132 -16.43 16.06 4.28
C LEU A 132 -15.24 16.29 3.33
N LYS A 133 -14.05 15.76 3.66
CA LYS A 133 -12.87 15.82 2.80
C LYS A 133 -13.13 15.15 1.45
N LEU A 134 -13.77 13.98 1.43
CA LEU A 134 -14.10 13.26 0.20
C LEU A 134 -15.19 13.95 -0.63
N LYS A 135 -16.21 14.51 0.02
CA LYS A 135 -17.29 15.24 -0.65
C LYS A 135 -16.80 16.52 -1.33
N TYR A 136 -15.96 17.28 -0.64
CA TYR A 136 -15.40 18.54 -1.13
C TYR A 136 -13.91 18.39 -1.44
N ARG A 137 -13.53 17.29 -2.11
CA ARG A 137 -12.13 16.93 -2.37
C ARG A 137 -11.31 18.04 -3.02
N TYR A 138 -11.93 18.85 -3.90
CA TYR A 138 -11.31 20.02 -4.51
C TYR A 138 -10.93 21.14 -3.49
N LEU A 139 -11.56 21.20 -2.32
CA LEU A 139 -11.13 22.07 -1.24
C LEU A 139 -10.04 21.41 -0.40
N ASP A 140 -10.14 20.12 -0.16
CA ASP A 140 -9.12 19.36 0.57
C ASP A 140 -7.75 19.41 -0.14
N PHE A 141 -7.70 19.45 -1.49
CA PHE A 141 -6.47 19.72 -2.24
C PHE A 141 -5.79 21.06 -1.90
N ARG A 142 -6.50 22.02 -1.31
CA ARG A 142 -5.92 23.28 -0.85
C ARG A 142 -5.23 23.14 0.50
N ARG A 143 -5.52 22.08 1.26
CA ARG A 143 -4.81 21.75 2.50
C ARG A 143 -3.41 21.22 2.16
N GLU A 144 -2.47 21.53 3.01
CA GLU A 144 -1.05 21.24 2.77
C GLU A 144 -0.77 19.74 2.72
N GLU A 145 -1.36 18.97 3.63
CA GLU A 145 -1.16 17.55 3.77
C GLU A 145 -1.47 16.79 2.46
N LEU A 146 -2.70 16.93 1.93
CA LEU A 146 -3.08 16.24 0.70
C LEU A 146 -2.31 16.76 -0.51
N ARG A 147 -2.12 18.07 -0.61
CA ARG A 147 -1.35 18.69 -1.69
C ARG A 147 0.06 18.13 -1.76
N ASN A 148 0.76 18.09 -0.62
CA ASN A 148 2.12 17.58 -0.54
C ASN A 148 2.19 16.09 -0.90
N ARG A 149 1.22 15.27 -0.47
CA ARG A 149 1.13 13.86 -0.87
C ARG A 149 0.96 13.69 -2.38
N MET A 150 0.16 14.55 -3.03
CA MET A 150 -0.01 14.51 -4.49
C MET A 150 1.26 14.93 -5.24
N ILE A 151 1.98 15.93 -4.72
CA ILE A 151 3.29 16.34 -5.27
C ILE A 151 4.30 15.20 -5.10
N LYS A 152 4.37 14.59 -3.91
CA LYS A 152 5.24 13.42 -3.67
C LYS A 152 4.88 12.25 -4.57
N ARG A 153 3.60 11.99 -4.83
CA ARG A 153 3.17 10.99 -5.81
C ARG A 153 3.71 11.28 -7.21
N HIS A 154 3.66 12.53 -7.64
CA HIS A 154 4.22 12.94 -8.93
C HIS A 154 5.74 12.70 -8.99
N GLU A 155 6.49 13.17 -7.98
CA GLU A 155 7.94 12.98 -7.89
C GLU A 155 8.32 11.49 -7.89
N PHE A 156 7.59 10.66 -7.14
CA PHE A 156 7.76 9.22 -7.05
C PHE A 156 7.61 8.53 -8.42
N ILE A 157 6.52 8.82 -9.14
CA ILE A 157 6.27 8.26 -10.47
C ILE A 157 7.34 8.73 -11.47
N PHE A 158 7.74 9.99 -11.37
CA PHE A 158 8.77 10.55 -12.24
C PHE A 158 10.14 9.90 -12.00
N ALA A 159 10.52 9.66 -10.76
CA ALA A 159 11.74 8.94 -10.39
C ALA A 159 11.75 7.51 -10.95
N ILE A 160 10.62 6.78 -10.84
CA ILE A 160 10.45 5.45 -11.44
C ILE A 160 10.74 5.48 -12.94
N ARG A 161 10.07 6.38 -13.67
CA ARG A 161 10.25 6.49 -15.13
C ARG A 161 11.69 6.81 -15.51
N ASN A 162 12.33 7.72 -14.79
CA ASN A 162 13.73 8.10 -15.04
C ASN A 162 14.69 6.93 -14.80
N TYR A 163 14.52 6.20 -13.71
CA TYR A 163 15.34 5.03 -13.40
C TYR A 163 15.20 3.96 -14.48
N LEU A 164 13.98 3.56 -14.79
CA LEU A 164 13.69 2.48 -15.73
C LEU A 164 14.11 2.82 -17.16
N ASN A 165 13.90 4.07 -17.58
CA ASN A 165 14.37 4.53 -18.90
C ASN A 165 15.90 4.42 -19.04
N LYS A 166 16.68 4.80 -18.01
CA LYS A 166 18.14 4.62 -17.98
C LYS A 166 18.56 3.15 -18.06
N ARG A 167 17.71 2.23 -17.62
CA ARG A 167 17.92 0.78 -17.64
C ARG A 167 17.33 0.09 -18.88
N LYS A 168 16.95 0.87 -19.90
CA LYS A 168 16.42 0.40 -21.19
C LYS A 168 15.06 -0.32 -21.10
N PHE A 169 14.26 -0.02 -20.08
CA PHE A 169 12.88 -0.44 -20.06
C PHE A 169 12.03 0.41 -20.97
N VAL A 170 11.06 -0.21 -21.63
CA VAL A 170 10.10 0.44 -22.51
C VAL A 170 8.75 0.51 -21.81
N GLU A 171 8.19 1.72 -21.66
CA GLU A 171 6.83 1.92 -21.15
C GLU A 171 5.82 1.60 -22.26
N ILE A 172 4.99 0.57 -22.08
CA ILE A 172 4.00 0.14 -23.08
C ILE A 172 2.64 0.03 -22.39
N GLU A 173 1.64 0.71 -22.97
CA GLU A 173 0.26 0.63 -22.51
C GLU A 173 -0.41 -0.66 -22.97
N THR A 174 -1.15 -1.29 -22.06
CA THR A 174 -1.95 -2.48 -22.31
C THR A 174 -3.45 -2.15 -22.30
N PRO A 175 -4.32 -2.95 -22.92
CA PRO A 175 -5.74 -2.66 -22.99
C PRO A 175 -6.42 -2.57 -21.60
N ILE A 176 -7.27 -1.56 -21.43
CA ILE A 176 -8.19 -1.45 -20.28
C ILE A 176 -9.49 -2.25 -20.53
N LEU A 177 -9.97 -2.28 -21.78
CA LEU A 177 -11.09 -3.12 -22.18
C LEU A 177 -10.55 -4.49 -22.60
N ASN A 178 -10.68 -5.47 -21.74
CA ASN A 178 -10.04 -6.77 -21.87
C ASN A 178 -11.07 -7.92 -21.81
N LYS A 179 -10.61 -9.14 -22.04
CA LYS A 179 -11.37 -10.35 -21.76
C LYS A 179 -11.36 -10.62 -20.26
N SER A 180 -12.47 -11.13 -19.71
CA SER A 180 -12.50 -11.60 -18.33
C SER A 180 -11.51 -12.75 -18.13
N THR A 181 -10.58 -12.55 -17.21
CA THR A 181 -9.56 -13.55 -16.83
C THR A 181 -9.49 -13.58 -15.31
N PRO A 182 -10.00 -14.63 -14.65
CA PRO A 182 -10.00 -14.70 -13.20
C PRO A 182 -8.57 -14.79 -12.66
N GLU A 183 -8.15 -13.76 -11.92
CA GLU A 183 -6.84 -13.65 -11.27
C GLU A 183 -6.96 -13.58 -9.73
N GLY A 184 -8.07 -14.07 -9.17
CA GLY A 184 -8.32 -14.10 -7.73
C GLY A 184 -9.44 -13.19 -7.24
N ALA A 185 -9.61 -11.99 -7.81
CA ALA A 185 -10.71 -11.08 -7.52
C ALA A 185 -11.86 -11.23 -8.51
N ARG A 186 -13.01 -10.60 -8.23
CA ARG A 186 -14.08 -10.45 -9.23
C ARG A 186 -13.74 -9.33 -10.20
N ASP A 187 -14.13 -9.50 -11.46
CA ASP A 187 -13.95 -8.50 -12.51
C ASP A 187 -15.08 -7.47 -12.52
N PHE A 188 -14.75 -6.22 -12.82
CA PHE A 188 -15.72 -5.24 -13.27
C PHE A 188 -16.07 -5.47 -14.73
N LEU A 189 -17.33 -5.72 -15.04
CA LEU A 189 -17.79 -6.01 -16.41
C LEU A 189 -18.30 -4.76 -17.10
N VAL A 190 -17.91 -4.60 -18.37
CA VAL A 190 -18.36 -3.50 -19.25
C VAL A 190 -19.09 -4.09 -20.45
N PRO A 191 -20.40 -3.85 -20.62
CA PRO A 191 -21.17 -4.42 -21.72
C PRO A 191 -20.74 -3.84 -23.07
N SER A 192 -20.68 -4.70 -24.11
CA SER A 192 -20.38 -4.28 -25.48
C SER A 192 -21.64 -3.88 -26.24
N ARG A 193 -21.72 -2.62 -26.69
CA ARG A 193 -22.81 -2.17 -27.55
C ARG A 193 -22.79 -2.82 -28.95
N LEU A 194 -21.58 -3.05 -29.47
CA LEU A 194 -21.41 -3.60 -30.83
C LEU A 194 -21.61 -5.12 -30.89
N ASN A 195 -21.35 -5.82 -29.78
CA ASN A 195 -21.49 -7.26 -29.68
C ASN A 195 -22.49 -7.60 -28.55
N PRO A 196 -23.78 -7.68 -28.85
CA PRO A 196 -24.81 -7.94 -27.84
C PRO A 196 -24.55 -9.22 -27.06
N ASN A 197 -24.83 -9.21 -25.76
CA ASN A 197 -24.58 -10.31 -24.82
C ASN A 197 -23.09 -10.63 -24.57
N GLN A 198 -22.17 -9.78 -25.04
CA GLN A 198 -20.75 -9.89 -24.74
C GLN A 198 -20.29 -8.72 -23.88
N PHE A 199 -19.30 -8.99 -23.04
CA PHE A 199 -18.75 -8.03 -22.08
C PHE A 199 -17.24 -7.95 -22.22
N TYR A 200 -16.72 -6.75 -22.06
CA TYR A 200 -15.33 -6.55 -21.66
C TYR A 200 -15.24 -6.65 -20.14
N ALA A 201 -14.05 -6.93 -19.64
CA ALA A 201 -13.71 -6.81 -18.23
C ALA A 201 -12.62 -5.75 -18.05
N LEU A 202 -12.64 -5.02 -16.94
CA LEU A 202 -11.54 -4.15 -16.55
C LEU A 202 -10.42 -5.01 -15.94
N PRO A 203 -9.13 -4.78 -16.28
CA PRO A 203 -8.04 -5.66 -15.92
C PRO A 203 -7.72 -5.60 -14.42
N GLN A 204 -7.52 -6.75 -13.80
CA GLN A 204 -7.00 -6.85 -12.44
C GLN A 204 -5.50 -6.57 -12.38
N SER A 205 -4.78 -6.90 -13.45
CA SER A 205 -3.39 -6.59 -13.73
C SER A 205 -3.10 -6.75 -15.23
N PRO A 206 -1.97 -6.26 -15.78
CA PRO A 206 -1.58 -6.51 -17.16
C PRO A 206 -0.83 -7.85 -17.33
N GLN A 207 -0.98 -8.83 -16.42
CA GLN A 207 -0.16 -10.03 -16.32
C GLN A 207 0.01 -10.80 -17.63
N ILE A 208 -1.08 -11.05 -18.34
CA ILE A 208 -1.01 -11.83 -19.59
C ILE A 208 -0.31 -11.03 -20.70
N PHE A 209 -0.64 -9.76 -20.82
CA PHE A 209 -0.06 -8.90 -21.86
C PHE A 209 1.44 -8.67 -21.68
N LYS A 210 1.92 -8.49 -20.44
CA LYS A 210 3.35 -8.32 -20.21
C LYS A 210 4.15 -9.58 -20.56
N GLN A 211 3.60 -10.78 -20.33
CA GLN A 211 4.22 -12.02 -20.78
C GLN A 211 4.25 -12.12 -22.31
N ILE A 212 3.15 -11.73 -23.00
CA ILE A 212 3.10 -11.69 -24.47
C ILE A 212 4.13 -10.69 -25.03
N LEU A 213 4.37 -9.56 -24.36
CA LEU A 213 5.40 -8.61 -24.76
C LEU A 213 6.81 -9.21 -24.65
N MET A 214 7.05 -10.12 -23.71
CA MET A 214 8.31 -10.87 -23.63
C MET A 214 8.45 -11.83 -24.81
N VAL A 215 7.40 -12.58 -25.16
CA VAL A 215 7.36 -13.41 -26.36
C VAL A 215 7.57 -12.55 -27.61
N GLY A 216 7.00 -11.35 -27.64
CA GLY A 216 7.16 -10.36 -28.71
C GLY A 216 8.53 -9.68 -28.78
N GLY A 217 9.48 -10.03 -27.90
CA GLY A 217 10.86 -9.55 -27.93
C GLY A 217 11.07 -8.14 -27.36
N MET A 218 10.16 -7.64 -26.52
CA MET A 218 10.33 -6.33 -25.85
C MET A 218 11.38 -6.37 -24.75
N GLU A 219 11.75 -7.54 -24.25
CA GLU A 219 12.79 -7.87 -23.27
C GLU A 219 12.69 -7.17 -21.91
N ARG A 220 12.42 -5.87 -21.85
CA ARG A 220 12.29 -5.05 -20.64
C ARG A 220 11.10 -4.13 -20.77
N TYR A 221 10.03 -4.49 -20.11
CA TYR A 221 8.75 -3.78 -20.10
C TYR A 221 8.46 -3.18 -18.74
N PHE A 222 7.84 -2.01 -18.70
CA PHE A 222 7.12 -1.52 -17.55
C PHE A 222 5.88 -0.72 -17.94
N GLN A 223 4.97 -0.54 -16.99
CA GLN A 223 3.81 0.33 -17.11
C GLN A 223 3.37 0.85 -15.75
N ILE A 224 3.03 2.13 -15.68
CA ILE A 224 2.27 2.70 -14.55
C ILE A 224 0.79 2.52 -14.89
N VAL A 225 0.18 1.47 -14.36
CA VAL A 225 -1.12 0.98 -14.83
C VAL A 225 -2.21 1.10 -13.78
N LYS A 226 -3.44 1.41 -14.23
CA LYS A 226 -4.65 1.27 -13.42
C LYS A 226 -5.11 -0.18 -13.42
N CYS A 227 -5.32 -0.71 -12.20
CA CYS A 227 -5.86 -2.04 -11.94
C CYS A 227 -7.20 -1.91 -11.24
N PHE A 228 -8.09 -2.89 -11.47
CA PHE A 228 -9.46 -2.89 -11.01
C PHE A 228 -9.80 -4.22 -10.35
N ARG A 229 -10.31 -4.20 -9.11
CA ARG A 229 -10.70 -5.41 -8.39
C ARG A 229 -11.98 -5.16 -7.62
N ASP A 230 -13.01 -5.96 -7.88
CA ASP A 230 -14.27 -5.92 -7.14
C ASP A 230 -14.18 -6.81 -5.90
N GLU A 231 -13.60 -6.26 -4.85
CA GLU A 231 -13.35 -6.90 -3.56
C GLU A 231 -13.91 -6.07 -2.42
N ASP A 232 -13.96 -6.67 -1.22
CA ASP A 232 -14.29 -5.94 0.00
C ASP A 232 -13.23 -4.86 0.29
N LEU A 233 -13.70 -3.62 0.43
CA LEU A 233 -12.83 -2.46 0.61
C LEU A 233 -12.39 -2.33 2.07
N ARG A 234 -11.10 -2.07 2.26
CA ARG A 234 -10.43 -1.86 3.54
C ARG A 234 -9.62 -0.56 3.51
N ALA A 235 -8.92 -0.25 4.59
CA ALA A 235 -8.05 0.93 4.64
C ALA A 235 -6.95 0.92 3.56
N ASP A 236 -6.49 -0.27 3.18
CA ASP A 236 -5.41 -0.53 2.21
C ASP A 236 -5.92 -1.07 0.85
N ARG A 237 -7.24 -1.04 0.60
CA ARG A 237 -7.85 -1.52 -0.65
C ARG A 237 -8.80 -0.51 -1.27
N GLN A 238 -8.73 -0.38 -2.59
CA GLN A 238 -9.62 0.43 -3.43
C GLN A 238 -10.07 -0.39 -4.65
N PRO A 239 -11.27 -0.16 -5.20
CA PRO A 239 -11.75 -0.89 -6.37
C PRO A 239 -10.93 -0.56 -7.63
N GLU A 240 -10.29 0.59 -7.64
CA GLU A 240 -9.31 1.04 -8.64
C GLU A 240 -8.06 1.59 -7.96
N PHE A 241 -6.90 1.11 -8.36
CA PHE A 241 -5.61 1.49 -7.77
C PHE A 241 -4.52 1.51 -8.85
N THR A 242 -3.33 1.96 -8.50
CA THR A 242 -2.22 2.10 -9.45
C THR A 242 -1.09 1.15 -9.08
N GLN A 243 -0.61 0.40 -10.08
CA GLN A 243 0.59 -0.43 -9.97
C GLN A 243 1.72 0.11 -10.86
N LEU A 244 2.95 -0.07 -10.43
CA LEU A 244 4.06 -0.23 -11.33
C LEU A 244 4.15 -1.71 -11.68
N ASP A 245 4.00 -2.06 -12.93
CA ASP A 245 4.10 -3.41 -13.44
C ASP A 245 5.34 -3.54 -14.33
N MET A 246 6.13 -4.60 -14.12
CA MET A 246 7.41 -4.82 -14.79
C MET A 246 7.55 -6.27 -15.23
N GLU A 247 8.22 -6.50 -16.37
CA GLU A 247 8.57 -7.83 -16.84
C GLU A 247 9.91 -7.79 -17.59
N PHE A 248 10.74 -8.82 -17.41
CA PHE A 248 12.08 -8.93 -17.98
C PHE A 248 12.27 -10.30 -18.64
N SER A 249 13.01 -10.35 -19.72
CA SER A 249 13.45 -11.59 -20.37
C SER A 249 14.92 -11.88 -20.08
N PHE A 250 15.31 -13.16 -20.15
CA PHE A 250 16.69 -13.63 -20.02
C PHE A 250 17.36 -13.28 -18.69
N VAL A 251 16.59 -13.35 -17.61
CA VAL A 251 17.03 -13.00 -16.25
C VAL A 251 16.76 -14.13 -15.26
N SER A 252 17.60 -14.23 -14.26
CA SER A 252 17.40 -15.05 -13.07
C SER A 252 16.57 -14.29 -12.02
N GLN A 253 16.10 -15.00 -10.98
CA GLN A 253 15.41 -14.39 -9.85
C GLN A 253 16.29 -13.34 -9.18
N GLU A 254 17.56 -13.63 -8.87
CA GLU A 254 18.45 -12.70 -8.19
C GLU A 254 18.75 -11.43 -9.01
N GLU A 255 18.79 -11.52 -10.33
CA GLU A 255 18.93 -10.33 -11.18
C GLU A 255 17.68 -9.43 -11.11
N ILE A 256 16.49 -10.02 -11.04
CA ILE A 256 15.26 -9.25 -10.82
C ILE A 256 15.30 -8.58 -9.44
N LEU A 257 15.59 -9.33 -8.38
CA LEU A 257 15.65 -8.78 -7.02
C LEU A 257 16.65 -7.62 -6.93
N SER A 258 17.85 -7.77 -7.51
CA SER A 258 18.87 -6.73 -7.55
C SER A 258 18.44 -5.48 -8.32
N GLU A 259 17.78 -5.62 -9.48
CA GLU A 259 17.27 -4.48 -10.26
C GLU A 259 16.21 -3.71 -9.48
N ILE A 260 15.32 -4.42 -8.79
CA ILE A 260 14.28 -3.85 -7.93
C ILE A 260 14.86 -3.13 -6.71
N GLU A 261 15.88 -3.71 -6.07
CA GLU A 261 16.58 -3.05 -4.95
C GLU A 261 17.18 -1.70 -5.37
N GLY A 262 17.83 -1.65 -6.54
CA GLY A 262 18.36 -0.41 -7.08
C GLY A 262 17.28 0.63 -7.42
N LEU A 263 16.12 0.18 -7.91
CA LEU A 263 14.96 1.05 -8.13
C LEU A 263 14.44 1.64 -6.81
N VAL A 264 14.23 0.79 -5.81
CA VAL A 264 13.70 1.20 -4.49
C VAL A 264 14.69 2.14 -3.80
N GLU A 265 16.00 1.82 -3.76
CA GLU A 265 17.04 2.68 -3.21
C GLU A 265 17.02 4.07 -3.88
N THR A 266 16.97 4.11 -5.21
CA THR A 266 16.95 5.36 -5.97
C THR A 266 15.73 6.22 -5.62
N ILE A 267 14.54 5.63 -5.57
CA ILE A 267 13.31 6.35 -5.22
C ILE A 267 13.39 6.92 -3.80
N TYR A 268 13.82 6.11 -2.83
CA TYR A 268 13.94 6.54 -1.43
C TYR A 268 14.92 7.70 -1.28
N LYS A 269 16.06 7.62 -1.97
CA LYS A 269 17.07 8.66 -1.96
C LYS A 269 16.61 9.94 -2.65
N GLU A 270 16.10 9.85 -3.89
CA GLU A 270 15.77 11.04 -4.70
C GLU A 270 14.49 11.75 -4.21
N VAL A 271 13.47 11.00 -3.76
CA VAL A 271 12.16 11.57 -3.41
C VAL A 271 12.02 11.87 -1.92
N PHE A 272 12.57 11.01 -1.06
CA PHE A 272 12.39 11.09 0.39
C PHE A 272 13.67 11.46 1.15
N ASN A 273 14.82 11.53 0.46
CA ASN A 273 16.15 11.74 1.07
C ASN A 273 16.49 10.69 2.15
N ILE A 274 16.07 9.44 1.92
CA ILE A 274 16.33 8.30 2.78
C ILE A 274 17.34 7.39 2.11
N GLN A 275 18.46 7.08 2.78
CA GLN A 275 19.45 6.14 2.29
C GLN A 275 19.12 4.74 2.79
N LEU A 276 18.90 3.81 1.86
CA LEU A 276 18.72 2.39 2.14
C LEU A 276 20.02 1.63 1.96
N SER A 277 20.17 0.53 2.70
CA SER A 277 21.27 -0.41 2.52
C SER A 277 20.81 -1.59 1.67
N ILE A 278 21.43 -1.81 0.54
CA ILE A 278 21.21 -2.98 -0.33
C ILE A 278 22.44 -3.91 -0.28
N PRO A 279 22.29 -5.21 -0.53
CA PRO A 279 21.06 -5.93 -0.82
C PRO A 279 20.12 -6.05 0.40
N PHE A 280 18.79 -6.12 0.16
CA PHE A 280 17.82 -6.37 1.22
C PHE A 280 17.95 -7.83 1.72
N PRO A 281 17.67 -8.11 3.00
CA PRO A 281 17.65 -9.48 3.53
C PRO A 281 16.68 -10.38 2.76
N ARG A 282 17.01 -11.67 2.63
CA ARG A 282 16.14 -12.73 2.10
C ARG A 282 15.68 -13.61 3.26
N MET A 283 14.39 -13.90 3.31
CA MET A 283 13.76 -14.80 4.26
C MET A 283 12.89 -15.78 3.49
N THR A 284 12.97 -17.07 3.78
CA THR A 284 12.08 -18.04 3.14
C THR A 284 10.66 -17.89 3.69
N TYR A 285 9.66 -18.20 2.87
CA TYR A 285 8.26 -18.25 3.31
C TYR A 285 8.08 -19.12 4.57
N ASN A 286 8.72 -20.28 4.60
CA ASN A 286 8.62 -21.15 5.76
C ASN A 286 9.17 -20.47 7.04
N THR A 287 10.33 -19.81 6.97
CA THR A 287 10.89 -19.08 8.11
C THR A 287 9.95 -17.94 8.56
N ALA A 288 9.39 -17.19 7.61
CA ALA A 288 8.45 -16.11 7.90
C ALA A 288 7.19 -16.64 8.65
N MET A 289 6.63 -17.74 8.18
CA MET A 289 5.47 -18.37 8.81
C MET A 289 5.81 -19.01 10.17
N GLU A 290 6.98 -19.65 10.29
CA GLU A 290 7.38 -20.32 11.53
C GLU A 290 7.73 -19.36 12.64
N GLU A 291 8.46 -18.28 12.33
CA GLU A 291 8.97 -17.35 13.32
C GLU A 291 8.08 -16.13 13.57
N TYR A 292 7.21 -15.77 12.63
CA TYR A 292 6.40 -14.55 12.71
C TYR A 292 4.90 -14.79 12.48
N GLY A 293 4.52 -15.97 12.01
CA GLY A 293 3.12 -16.34 11.74
C GLY A 293 2.50 -15.57 10.57
N SER A 294 3.32 -15.04 9.66
CA SER A 294 2.89 -14.23 8.53
C SER A 294 3.91 -14.28 7.39
N ASP A 295 3.42 -14.27 6.15
CA ASP A 295 4.20 -14.10 4.92
C ASP A 295 4.70 -12.66 4.70
N LYS A 296 4.28 -11.73 5.54
CA LYS A 296 4.67 -10.31 5.55
C LYS A 296 5.01 -9.85 6.97
N PRO A 297 6.12 -10.36 7.54
CA PRO A 297 6.48 -10.05 8.91
C PRO A 297 6.91 -8.60 9.09
N ASP A 298 6.48 -7.97 10.17
CA ASP A 298 7.08 -6.73 10.64
C ASP A 298 8.33 -7.06 11.47
N LEU A 299 9.51 -6.72 10.96
CA LEU A 299 10.80 -7.04 11.57
C LEU A 299 11.37 -5.89 12.40
N ARG A 300 10.63 -4.80 12.61
CA ARG A 300 11.08 -3.65 13.42
C ARG A 300 11.08 -3.94 14.92
N PHE A 301 10.53 -5.06 15.33
CA PHE A 301 10.50 -5.49 16.72
C PHE A 301 10.66 -7.02 16.82
N GLY A 302 10.98 -7.49 18.03
CA GLY A 302 11.24 -8.90 18.32
C GLY A 302 9.98 -9.76 18.43
N MET A 303 9.80 -10.44 19.56
CA MET A 303 8.67 -11.32 19.87
C MET A 303 8.44 -12.41 18.82
N LYS A 304 9.52 -13.12 18.40
CA LYS A 304 9.40 -14.27 17.49
C LYS A 304 8.55 -15.38 18.13
N LEU A 305 7.85 -16.12 17.29
CA LEU A 305 7.20 -17.37 17.69
C LEU A 305 8.26 -18.45 17.87
N VAL A 306 8.20 -19.17 18.99
CA VAL A 306 9.12 -20.26 19.31
C VAL A 306 8.35 -21.56 19.39
N ASP A 307 8.75 -22.56 18.60
CA ASP A 307 8.14 -23.90 18.66
C ASP A 307 8.69 -24.64 19.90
N VAL A 308 7.76 -25.06 20.76
CA VAL A 308 8.07 -25.83 21.97
C VAL A 308 7.43 -27.23 21.94
N SER A 309 6.93 -27.67 20.79
CA SER A 309 6.21 -28.93 20.63
C SER A 309 6.99 -30.12 21.20
N GLU A 310 8.28 -30.22 20.90
CA GLU A 310 9.14 -31.31 21.40
C GLU A 310 9.34 -31.27 22.92
N ILE A 311 9.31 -30.07 23.54
CA ILE A 311 9.44 -29.92 24.99
C ILE A 311 8.18 -30.38 25.70
N VAL A 312 6.99 -30.13 25.11
CA VAL A 312 5.70 -30.33 25.79
C VAL A 312 4.92 -31.56 25.31
N LYS A 313 5.47 -32.35 24.39
CA LYS A 313 4.76 -33.53 23.80
C LYS A 313 4.33 -34.57 24.84
N ASP A 314 5.10 -34.71 25.92
CA ASP A 314 4.89 -35.69 26.98
C ASP A 314 4.46 -35.06 28.30
N CYS A 315 4.05 -33.77 28.34
CA CYS A 315 3.59 -33.10 29.55
C CYS A 315 2.17 -33.55 29.95
N ASP A 316 1.81 -33.38 31.24
CA ASP A 316 0.50 -33.72 31.79
C ASP A 316 -0.60 -32.70 31.41
N PHE A 317 -0.31 -31.70 30.59
CA PHE A 317 -1.30 -30.75 30.09
C PHE A 317 -1.86 -31.25 28.73
N ASN A 318 -2.99 -31.95 28.82
CA ASN A 318 -3.63 -32.63 27.68
C ASN A 318 -3.85 -31.74 26.45
N VAL A 319 -4.01 -30.42 26.58
CA VAL A 319 -4.20 -29.51 25.47
C VAL A 319 -2.94 -29.47 24.61
N PHE A 320 -1.74 -29.41 25.21
CA PHE A 320 -0.48 -29.35 24.49
C PHE A 320 -0.07 -30.73 23.97
N ALA A 321 0.00 -31.73 24.84
CA ALA A 321 0.34 -33.08 24.44
C ALA A 321 -0.64 -33.64 23.39
N GLY A 322 -1.93 -33.32 23.51
CA GLY A 322 -2.97 -33.73 22.56
C GLY A 322 -2.82 -33.03 21.20
N ALA A 323 -2.48 -31.75 21.17
CA ALA A 323 -2.23 -31.02 19.92
C ALA A 323 -1.06 -31.68 19.14
N VAL A 324 0.08 -31.90 19.82
CA VAL A 324 1.26 -32.54 19.21
C VAL A 324 0.95 -33.96 18.74
N LYS A 325 0.28 -34.76 19.57
CA LYS A 325 -0.11 -36.15 19.22
C LYS A 325 -1.00 -36.24 17.99
N ASN A 326 -1.82 -35.21 17.75
CA ASN A 326 -2.69 -35.13 16.58
C ASN A 326 -2.03 -34.47 15.35
N GLY A 327 -0.70 -34.29 15.35
CA GLY A 327 0.04 -33.69 14.24
C GLY A 327 0.01 -32.16 14.19
N GLY A 328 -0.51 -31.51 15.24
CA GLY A 328 -0.45 -30.06 15.39
C GLY A 328 0.86 -29.59 16.02
N THR A 329 0.90 -28.31 16.42
CA THR A 329 2.09 -27.68 17.01
C THR A 329 1.73 -26.90 18.27
N VAL A 330 2.72 -26.69 19.14
CA VAL A 330 2.62 -25.78 20.28
C VAL A 330 3.72 -24.72 20.14
N LYS A 331 3.31 -23.46 19.94
CA LYS A 331 4.23 -22.34 19.86
C LYS A 331 3.97 -21.29 20.94
N VAL A 332 4.98 -20.49 21.18
CA VAL A 332 5.01 -19.45 22.20
C VAL A 332 5.40 -18.13 21.58
N VAL A 333 4.71 -17.05 21.98
CA VAL A 333 5.24 -15.69 21.85
C VAL A 333 5.58 -15.15 23.23
N CYS A 334 6.83 -14.74 23.42
CA CYS A 334 7.32 -14.11 24.65
C CYS A 334 7.20 -12.60 24.53
N VAL A 335 6.50 -11.97 25.47
CA VAL A 335 6.24 -10.53 25.50
C VAL A 335 7.06 -9.90 26.61
N PRO A 336 8.12 -9.12 26.26
CA PRO A 336 8.96 -8.45 27.25
C PRO A 336 8.13 -7.49 28.13
N GLY A 337 8.27 -7.62 29.46
CA GLY A 337 7.50 -6.80 30.41
C GLY A 337 5.97 -7.05 30.40
N GLY A 338 5.49 -8.09 29.73
CA GLY A 338 4.08 -8.39 29.55
C GLY A 338 3.34 -8.88 30.80
N SER A 339 4.03 -9.14 31.93
CA SER A 339 3.41 -9.61 33.18
C SER A 339 2.35 -8.66 33.75
N ILE A 340 2.34 -7.39 33.29
CA ILE A 340 1.35 -6.37 33.66
C ILE A 340 0.02 -6.53 32.93
N ILE A 341 -0.06 -7.41 31.92
CA ILE A 341 -1.32 -7.67 31.18
C ILE A 341 -2.31 -8.29 32.14
N SER A 342 -3.47 -7.68 32.25
CA SER A 342 -4.52 -8.11 33.14
C SER A 342 -5.24 -9.38 32.64
N ARG A 343 -5.87 -10.12 33.55
CA ARG A 343 -6.69 -11.30 33.19
C ARG A 343 -7.81 -10.95 32.22
N LYS A 344 -8.43 -9.79 32.38
CA LYS A 344 -9.49 -9.32 31.46
C LYS A 344 -8.96 -9.11 30.04
N GLU A 345 -7.79 -8.47 29.88
CA GLU A 345 -7.17 -8.29 28.57
C GLU A 345 -6.85 -9.63 27.91
N ILE A 346 -6.40 -10.63 28.69
CA ILE A 346 -6.14 -11.99 28.16
C ILE A 346 -7.43 -12.66 27.71
N GLU A 347 -8.52 -12.49 28.46
CA GLU A 347 -9.86 -12.98 28.07
C GLU A 347 -10.34 -12.29 26.78
N ASP A 348 -10.13 -10.98 26.62
CA ASP A 348 -10.45 -10.21 25.41
C ASP A 348 -9.61 -10.67 24.21
N TYR A 349 -8.29 -10.89 24.38
CA TYR A 349 -7.43 -11.45 23.32
C TYR A 349 -7.88 -12.87 22.95
N THR A 350 -8.21 -13.71 23.90
CA THR A 350 -8.68 -15.07 23.64
C THR A 350 -9.97 -15.06 22.81
N ALA A 351 -10.94 -14.21 23.18
CA ALA A 351 -12.20 -14.07 22.45
C ALA A 351 -11.99 -13.56 21.02
N TRP A 352 -11.10 -12.58 20.87
CA TRP A 352 -10.72 -12.05 19.55
C TRP A 352 -10.06 -13.11 18.66
N LEU A 353 -9.06 -13.82 19.17
CA LEU A 353 -8.35 -14.88 18.43
C LEU A 353 -9.27 -16.06 18.07
N ASN A 354 -10.21 -16.40 18.95
CA ASN A 354 -11.21 -17.43 18.65
C ASN A 354 -12.14 -17.02 17.51
N ARG A 355 -12.66 -15.79 17.55
CA ARG A 355 -13.59 -15.26 16.54
C ARG A 355 -12.94 -15.11 15.15
N ASP A 356 -11.74 -14.53 15.11
CA ASP A 356 -11.14 -14.07 13.86
C ASP A 356 -10.11 -15.08 13.29
N TYR A 357 -9.50 -15.90 14.14
CA TYR A 357 -8.43 -16.84 13.76
C TYR A 357 -8.75 -18.31 14.12
N LYS A 358 -9.93 -18.61 14.61
CA LYS A 358 -10.39 -19.97 14.99
C LYS A 358 -9.54 -20.64 16.09
N ALA A 359 -8.73 -19.89 16.83
CA ALA A 359 -7.93 -20.42 17.93
C ALA A 359 -8.85 -20.91 19.08
N LYS A 360 -8.69 -22.15 19.53
CA LYS A 360 -9.55 -22.76 20.57
C LYS A 360 -9.33 -22.16 21.96
N GLY A 361 -8.18 -21.52 22.20
CA GLY A 361 -7.84 -20.88 23.46
C GLY A 361 -6.45 -20.24 23.40
N LEU A 362 -6.13 -19.47 24.44
CA LEU A 362 -4.86 -18.81 24.62
C LEU A 362 -4.34 -19.12 26.02
N ALA A 363 -3.45 -20.10 26.15
CA ALA A 363 -2.79 -20.39 27.41
C ALA A 363 -1.67 -19.37 27.67
N TYR A 364 -1.34 -19.11 28.93
CA TYR A 364 -0.27 -18.17 29.27
C TYR A 364 0.48 -18.56 30.53
N MET A 365 1.72 -18.11 30.63
CA MET A 365 2.56 -18.18 31.84
C MET A 365 3.26 -16.84 32.03
N LYS A 366 3.38 -16.39 33.29
CA LYS A 366 4.19 -15.24 33.68
C LYS A 366 5.58 -15.72 34.10
N HIS A 367 6.62 -14.95 33.81
CA HIS A 367 7.94 -15.21 34.36
C HIS A 367 8.10 -14.38 35.64
N GLY A 368 7.94 -15.06 36.81
CA GLY A 368 8.14 -14.48 38.13
C GLY A 368 9.59 -14.67 38.62
N THR A 369 9.86 -14.33 39.87
CA THR A 369 11.18 -14.42 40.50
C THR A 369 11.70 -15.86 40.61
N GLU A 370 10.81 -16.85 40.72
CA GLU A 370 11.15 -18.27 40.85
C GLU A 370 11.00 -19.06 39.53
N GLY A 371 10.74 -18.37 38.41
CA GLY A 371 10.55 -18.96 37.08
C GLY A 371 9.12 -18.80 36.55
N LEU A 372 8.67 -19.72 35.68
CA LEU A 372 7.35 -19.64 35.05
C LEU A 372 6.20 -19.97 36.02
N GLU A 373 5.24 -19.07 36.11
CA GLU A 373 4.07 -19.13 37.00
C GLU A 373 2.75 -19.04 36.21
N SER A 374 1.84 -19.99 36.49
CA SER A 374 0.49 -20.00 35.95
C SER A 374 -0.39 -21.05 36.65
N THR A 375 -1.68 -21.04 36.40
CA THR A 375 -2.59 -22.11 36.84
C THR A 375 -2.29 -23.46 36.21
N ILE A 376 -1.60 -23.48 35.06
CA ILE A 376 -1.26 -24.71 34.32
C ILE A 376 0.14 -25.25 34.66
N THR A 377 1.04 -24.49 35.29
CA THR A 377 2.46 -24.91 35.53
C THR A 377 2.59 -26.19 36.32
N LYS A 378 1.61 -26.51 37.22
CA LYS A 378 1.55 -27.77 37.96
C LYS A 378 1.37 -29.04 37.08
N ARG A 379 1.13 -28.87 35.79
CA ARG A 379 1.02 -29.92 34.78
C ARG A 379 2.30 -30.15 34.01
N PHE A 380 3.39 -29.49 34.42
CA PHE A 380 4.67 -29.57 33.79
C PHE A 380 5.75 -29.95 34.81
N LYS A 381 6.75 -30.69 34.39
CA LYS A 381 7.95 -30.92 35.16
C LYS A 381 8.78 -29.67 35.23
N LYS A 382 9.63 -29.53 36.24
CA LYS A 382 10.49 -28.37 36.40
C LYS A 382 11.42 -28.20 35.21
N GLU A 383 11.98 -29.29 34.70
CA GLU A 383 12.86 -29.33 33.53
C GLU A 383 12.17 -28.85 32.26
N GLU A 384 10.87 -29.14 32.08
CA GLU A 384 10.06 -28.69 30.94
C GLU A 384 9.82 -27.16 31.02
N LEU A 385 9.52 -26.63 32.21
CA LEU A 385 9.37 -25.18 32.42
C LEU A 385 10.68 -24.41 32.19
N GLU A 386 11.78 -24.94 32.70
CA GLU A 386 13.12 -24.37 32.46
C GLU A 386 13.50 -24.41 30.99
N ALA A 387 13.19 -25.50 30.28
CA ALA A 387 13.44 -25.64 28.85
C ALA A 387 12.58 -24.66 28.02
N ILE A 388 11.29 -24.47 28.35
CA ILE A 388 10.44 -23.47 27.73
C ILE A 388 11.01 -22.06 27.95
N SER A 389 11.34 -21.69 29.19
CA SER A 389 11.89 -20.39 29.52
C SER A 389 13.19 -20.10 28.76
N LYS A 390 14.08 -21.11 28.70
CA LYS A 390 15.35 -21.02 27.95
C LYS A 390 15.13 -20.88 26.45
N ALA A 391 14.21 -21.66 25.87
CA ALA A 391 13.91 -21.62 24.44
C ALA A 391 13.35 -20.24 24.02
N CYS A 392 12.51 -19.64 24.87
CA CYS A 392 11.94 -18.31 24.65
C CYS A 392 12.87 -17.15 25.06
N GLY A 393 13.96 -17.42 25.78
CA GLY A 393 14.84 -16.39 26.36
C GLY A 393 14.13 -15.49 27.36
N SER A 394 13.08 -16.00 28.02
CA SER A 394 12.22 -15.21 28.91
C SER A 394 12.93 -14.81 30.19
N LYS A 395 12.55 -13.65 30.74
CA LYS A 395 13.10 -13.05 31.96
C LYS A 395 11.97 -12.69 32.93
N GLU A 396 12.32 -12.42 34.18
CA GLU A 396 11.38 -11.90 35.17
C GLU A 396 10.64 -10.67 34.64
N GLY A 397 9.33 -10.67 34.76
CA GLY A 397 8.44 -9.63 34.24
C GLY A 397 7.86 -9.91 32.85
N ASP A 398 8.31 -10.95 32.16
CA ASP A 398 7.79 -11.31 30.84
C ASP A 398 6.49 -12.14 30.93
N MET A 399 5.73 -12.14 29.84
CA MET A 399 4.54 -12.96 29.64
C MET A 399 4.72 -13.85 28.42
N LEU A 400 4.47 -15.12 28.57
CA LEU A 400 4.49 -16.13 27.52
C LEU A 400 3.06 -16.51 27.15
N PHE A 401 2.68 -16.32 25.90
CA PHE A 401 1.39 -16.76 25.34
C PHE A 401 1.57 -17.97 24.44
N PHE A 402 0.73 -19.00 24.62
CA PHE A 402 0.83 -20.27 23.92
C PHE A 402 -0.37 -20.48 22.99
N GLY A 403 -0.08 -20.89 21.76
CA GLY A 403 -1.03 -21.46 20.83
C GLY A 403 -0.79 -22.96 20.70
N ALA A 404 -1.85 -23.77 20.67
CA ALA A 404 -1.78 -25.23 20.55
C ALA A 404 -2.93 -25.73 19.68
N ASP A 405 -2.68 -26.00 18.40
CA ASP A 405 -3.64 -26.47 17.41
C ASP A 405 -2.95 -26.92 16.11
N GLU A 406 -3.68 -27.00 14.98
CA GLU A 406 -3.09 -27.10 13.66
C GLU A 406 -2.09 -25.96 13.43
N ARG A 407 -0.96 -26.24 12.77
CA ARG A 407 0.14 -25.28 12.56
C ARG A 407 -0.31 -23.95 11.98
N GLU A 408 -1.20 -23.98 11.00
CA GLU A 408 -1.74 -22.77 10.34
C GLU A 408 -2.50 -21.88 11.34
N ILE A 409 -3.38 -22.47 12.16
CA ILE A 409 -4.14 -21.74 13.18
C ILE A 409 -3.21 -21.11 14.21
N VAL A 410 -2.21 -21.87 14.68
CA VAL A 410 -1.22 -21.38 15.65
C VAL A 410 -0.40 -20.22 15.07
N ASN A 411 0.13 -20.38 13.87
CA ASN A 411 0.92 -19.34 13.22
C ASN A 411 0.12 -18.05 13.05
N HIS A 412 -1.06 -18.11 12.42
CA HIS A 412 -1.87 -16.91 12.17
C HIS A 412 -2.37 -16.25 13.46
N SER A 413 -2.81 -17.02 14.46
CA SER A 413 -3.31 -16.46 15.71
C SER A 413 -2.20 -15.80 16.54
N LEU A 414 -1.06 -16.48 16.72
CA LEU A 414 0.07 -15.90 17.46
C LEU A 414 0.76 -14.78 16.68
N GLY A 415 0.83 -14.86 15.35
CA GLY A 415 1.32 -13.78 14.51
C GLY A 415 0.49 -12.50 14.66
N ALA A 416 -0.84 -12.63 14.64
CA ALA A 416 -1.75 -11.51 14.88
C ALA A 416 -1.61 -10.96 16.33
N LEU A 417 -1.51 -11.84 17.32
CA LEU A 417 -1.30 -11.44 18.71
C LEU A 417 0.03 -10.68 18.87
N ARG A 418 1.10 -11.16 18.24
CA ARG A 418 2.41 -10.51 18.20
C ARG A 418 2.32 -9.06 17.72
N LEU A 419 1.64 -8.83 16.60
CA LEU A 419 1.42 -7.48 16.06
C LEU A 419 0.61 -6.61 17.04
N LYS A 420 -0.45 -7.16 17.64
CA LYS A 420 -1.27 -6.42 18.59
C LYS A 420 -0.51 -6.02 19.86
N LEU A 421 0.34 -6.89 20.35
CA LEU A 421 1.13 -6.64 21.55
C LEU A 421 2.32 -5.68 21.30
N SER A 422 2.86 -5.65 20.08
CA SER A 422 3.94 -4.72 19.74
C SER A 422 3.53 -3.25 19.87
N GLU A 423 2.27 -2.92 19.63
CA GLU A 423 1.74 -1.56 19.79
C GLU A 423 2.00 -0.98 21.21
N ARG A 424 2.12 -1.84 22.22
CA ARG A 424 2.31 -1.45 23.62
C ARG A 424 3.68 -1.80 24.19
N PHE A 425 4.27 -2.91 23.79
CA PHE A 425 5.46 -3.47 24.47
C PHE A 425 6.75 -3.29 23.66
N GLU A 426 6.68 -3.26 22.36
CA GLU A 426 7.82 -3.04 21.46
C GLU A 426 7.41 -2.13 20.30
N THR A 427 6.88 -0.94 20.61
CA THR A 427 6.44 0.01 19.58
C THR A 427 7.58 0.37 18.64
N PRO A 428 7.45 0.11 17.33
CA PRO A 428 8.45 0.52 16.35
C PRO A 428 8.69 2.02 16.39
N LYS A 429 9.94 2.45 16.17
CA LYS A 429 10.27 3.87 16.10
C LYS A 429 9.56 4.52 14.91
N GLU A 430 9.13 5.76 15.10
CA GLU A 430 8.60 6.56 14.02
C GLU A 430 9.66 6.70 12.90
N ASN A 431 9.24 6.52 11.66
CA ASN A 431 10.12 6.54 10.46
C ASN A 431 11.15 5.41 10.36
N GLU A 432 11.08 4.37 11.19
CA GLU A 432 11.92 3.19 11.03
C GLU A 432 11.45 2.38 9.81
N ILE A 433 12.39 2.10 8.91
CA ILE A 433 12.13 1.35 7.69
C ILE A 433 12.89 0.04 7.75
N ASN A 434 12.15 -1.06 7.64
CA ASN A 434 12.70 -2.39 7.49
C ASN A 434 12.12 -3.02 6.23
N ILE A 435 12.99 -3.44 5.31
CA ILE A 435 12.61 -4.06 4.04
C ILE A 435 13.25 -5.43 3.96
N THR A 436 12.47 -6.43 3.55
CA THR A 436 12.96 -7.80 3.36
C THR A 436 12.26 -8.47 2.19
N TRP A 437 12.95 -9.36 1.51
CA TRP A 437 12.34 -10.27 0.55
C TRP A 437 11.84 -11.52 1.26
N ILE A 438 10.64 -11.95 0.92
CA ILE A 438 10.14 -13.29 1.21
C ILE A 438 10.25 -14.08 -0.08
N VAL A 439 10.89 -15.26 0.01
CA VAL A 439 11.20 -16.13 -1.13
C VAL A 439 10.80 -17.58 -0.85
N ASP A 440 10.93 -18.44 -1.84
CA ASP A 440 10.67 -19.89 -1.71
C ASP A 440 9.24 -20.21 -1.23
N PHE A 441 8.26 -19.55 -1.82
CA PHE A 441 6.86 -19.81 -1.54
C PHE A 441 6.45 -21.24 -1.95
N PRO A 442 5.49 -21.88 -1.23
CA PRO A 442 4.79 -23.03 -1.75
C PRO A 442 4.16 -22.70 -3.10
N MET A 443 4.22 -23.64 -4.04
CA MET A 443 3.62 -23.46 -5.36
C MET A 443 2.09 -23.62 -5.30
N PHE A 444 1.64 -24.55 -4.46
CA PHE A 444 0.24 -24.90 -4.32
C PHE A 444 -0.17 -24.91 -2.84
N GLU A 445 -1.44 -24.60 -2.60
CA GLU A 445 -2.11 -24.70 -1.31
C GLU A 445 -3.34 -25.60 -1.44
N TRP A 446 -3.54 -26.51 -0.47
CA TRP A 446 -4.69 -27.40 -0.47
C TRP A 446 -5.93 -26.68 0.08
N ASN A 447 -6.90 -26.43 -0.78
CA ASN A 447 -8.19 -25.86 -0.40
C ASN A 447 -9.09 -26.96 0.18
N LYS A 448 -9.28 -26.94 1.52
CA LYS A 448 -10.07 -27.94 2.25
C LYS A 448 -11.56 -27.89 1.88
N ASP A 449 -12.08 -26.71 1.56
CA ASP A 449 -13.50 -26.49 1.26
C ASP A 449 -13.86 -27.00 -0.15
N HIS A 450 -12.99 -26.74 -1.11
CA HIS A 450 -13.17 -27.18 -2.50
C HIS A 450 -12.48 -28.50 -2.83
N LYS A 451 -11.70 -29.08 -1.90
CA LYS A 451 -10.95 -30.35 -2.06
C LYS A 451 -10.10 -30.37 -3.32
N ARG A 452 -9.37 -29.30 -3.57
CA ARG A 452 -8.48 -29.14 -4.72
C ARG A 452 -7.22 -28.36 -4.33
N TRP A 453 -6.22 -28.38 -5.19
CA TRP A 453 -5.09 -27.48 -5.11
C TRP A 453 -5.45 -26.13 -5.73
N ASP A 454 -5.09 -25.04 -5.04
CA ASP A 454 -5.11 -23.68 -5.58
C ASP A 454 -3.66 -23.20 -5.71
N ALA A 455 -3.36 -22.31 -6.67
CA ALA A 455 -2.05 -21.69 -6.77
C ALA A 455 -1.91 -20.63 -5.67
N LEU A 456 -0.81 -20.63 -4.93
CA LEU A 456 -0.62 -19.66 -3.84
C LEU A 456 -0.39 -18.24 -4.38
N HIS A 457 0.41 -18.09 -5.44
CA HIS A 457 0.64 -16.81 -6.11
C HIS A 457 -0.19 -16.69 -7.40
N HIS A 458 0.28 -17.35 -8.45
CA HIS A 458 -0.31 -17.23 -9.78
C HIS A 458 -0.09 -18.53 -10.59
N PRO A 459 -1.06 -18.98 -11.41
CA PRO A 459 -0.94 -20.20 -12.21
C PRO A 459 0.24 -20.20 -13.20
N PHE A 460 0.81 -19.04 -13.52
CA PHE A 460 1.95 -18.90 -14.44
C PHE A 460 3.31 -18.84 -13.72
N THR A 461 3.35 -19.04 -12.41
CA THR A 461 4.58 -19.03 -11.62
C THR A 461 5.40 -20.30 -11.86
N SER A 462 6.70 -20.15 -12.14
CA SER A 462 7.61 -21.26 -12.37
C SER A 462 7.90 -22.04 -11.07
N PRO A 463 7.96 -23.38 -11.11
CA PRO A 463 8.50 -24.16 -10.01
C PRO A 463 9.97 -23.80 -9.74
N SER A 464 10.41 -23.99 -8.49
CA SER A 464 11.84 -23.91 -8.13
C SER A 464 12.63 -25.03 -8.81
N ASP A 465 13.96 -24.87 -8.87
CA ASP A 465 14.81 -25.89 -9.50
C ASP A 465 14.73 -27.24 -8.77
N GLU A 466 14.57 -27.23 -7.45
CA GLU A 466 14.36 -28.42 -6.62
C GLU A 466 13.01 -29.10 -6.90
N SER A 467 12.02 -28.35 -7.35
CA SER A 467 10.68 -28.87 -7.64
C SER A 467 10.49 -29.33 -9.09
N ILE A 468 11.39 -28.96 -10.00
CA ILE A 468 11.32 -29.38 -11.42
C ILE A 468 11.16 -30.92 -11.56
N PRO A 469 11.87 -31.79 -10.81
CA PRO A 469 11.70 -33.26 -10.91
C PRO A 469 10.27 -33.71 -10.61
N PHE A 470 9.48 -32.97 -9.82
CA PHE A 470 8.08 -33.34 -9.56
C PHE A 470 7.21 -33.24 -10.82
N PHE A 471 7.64 -32.46 -11.80
CA PHE A 471 6.94 -32.23 -13.05
C PHE A 471 7.30 -33.22 -14.17
N GLU A 472 8.05 -34.30 -13.90
CA GLU A 472 8.33 -35.35 -14.89
C GLU A 472 7.04 -36.08 -15.30
N SER A 473 6.13 -36.35 -14.34
CA SER A 473 4.82 -36.92 -14.63
C SER A 473 3.72 -36.33 -13.73
N MET A 474 2.45 -36.48 -14.14
CA MET A 474 1.31 -36.05 -13.29
C MET A 474 1.21 -36.87 -12.01
N GLU A 475 1.58 -38.17 -12.03
CA GLU A 475 1.60 -39.01 -10.82
C GLU A 475 2.60 -38.48 -9.80
N THR A 476 3.82 -38.16 -10.25
CA THR A 476 4.87 -37.58 -9.39
C THR A 476 4.44 -36.24 -8.85
N LEU A 477 3.83 -35.38 -9.69
CA LEU A 477 3.36 -34.05 -9.27
C LEU A 477 2.24 -34.15 -8.23
N GLN A 478 1.22 -34.95 -8.44
CA GLN A 478 0.12 -35.15 -7.48
C GLN A 478 0.61 -35.63 -6.13
N LYS A 479 1.59 -36.53 -6.10
CA LYS A 479 2.19 -37.04 -4.87
C LYS A 479 3.00 -35.99 -4.11
N ASN A 480 3.62 -35.05 -4.81
CA ASN A 480 4.55 -34.07 -4.25
C ASN A 480 4.02 -32.62 -4.29
N ALA A 481 2.77 -32.37 -4.70
CA ALA A 481 2.22 -31.03 -4.87
C ALA A 481 2.34 -30.16 -3.60
N GLY A 482 2.13 -30.74 -2.42
CA GLY A 482 2.27 -30.06 -1.13
C GLY A 482 3.71 -29.69 -0.74
N ASN A 483 4.71 -30.25 -1.44
CA ASN A 483 6.14 -29.97 -1.21
C ASN A 483 6.76 -29.12 -2.33
N ALA A 484 5.99 -28.86 -3.39
CA ALA A 484 6.48 -28.06 -4.51
C ALA A 484 6.62 -26.59 -4.11
N THR A 485 7.80 -26.03 -4.33
CA THR A 485 8.11 -24.61 -4.13
C THR A 485 8.19 -23.88 -5.47
N ALA A 486 7.95 -22.58 -5.43
CA ALA A 486 7.89 -21.70 -6.58
C ALA A 486 9.02 -20.67 -6.56
N LYS A 487 9.47 -20.23 -7.73
CA LYS A 487 10.34 -19.05 -7.90
C LYS A 487 9.51 -17.76 -7.77
N ALA A 488 8.80 -17.64 -6.64
CA ALA A 488 8.02 -16.48 -6.27
C ALA A 488 8.75 -15.67 -5.19
N TYR A 489 8.50 -14.37 -5.17
CA TYR A 489 9.13 -13.43 -4.24
C TYR A 489 8.22 -12.24 -3.98
N ASP A 490 8.13 -11.85 -2.69
CA ASP A 490 7.43 -10.65 -2.25
C ASP A 490 8.39 -9.70 -1.53
N LEU A 491 8.28 -8.42 -1.82
CA LEU A 491 8.99 -7.37 -1.09
C LEU A 491 8.09 -6.84 0.01
N VAL A 492 8.53 -7.02 1.24
CA VAL A 492 7.80 -6.62 2.45
C VAL A 492 8.49 -5.44 3.09
N MET A 493 7.73 -4.40 3.40
CA MET A 493 8.18 -3.24 4.16
C MET A 493 7.30 -3.05 5.40
N ASN A 494 7.90 -3.09 6.58
CA ASN A 494 7.21 -2.80 7.85
C ASN A 494 5.92 -3.63 8.05
N GLY A 495 5.95 -4.91 7.72
CA GLY A 495 4.79 -5.79 7.85
C GLY A 495 3.75 -5.67 6.73
N VAL A 496 4.07 -4.97 5.66
CA VAL A 496 3.20 -4.77 4.51
C VAL A 496 3.90 -5.22 3.24
N GLU A 497 3.27 -6.09 2.47
CA GLU A 497 3.69 -6.41 1.10
C GLU A 497 3.53 -5.19 0.21
N ILE A 498 4.62 -4.67 -0.32
CA ILE A 498 4.64 -3.51 -1.22
C ILE A 498 4.72 -3.88 -2.69
N GLY A 499 5.14 -5.10 -2.98
CA GLY A 499 5.18 -5.65 -4.33
C GLY A 499 5.51 -7.13 -4.32
N GLY A 500 5.07 -7.84 -5.32
CA GLY A 500 5.29 -9.27 -5.47
C GLY A 500 5.42 -9.69 -6.93
N GLY A 501 6.08 -10.82 -7.15
CA GLY A 501 6.32 -11.34 -8.47
C GLY A 501 6.88 -12.76 -8.49
N SER A 502 7.25 -13.21 -9.68
CA SER A 502 7.85 -14.53 -9.87
C SER A 502 8.61 -14.64 -11.19
N ILE A 503 9.44 -15.65 -11.30
CA ILE A 503 9.82 -16.20 -12.61
C ILE A 503 8.60 -16.93 -13.19
N ARG A 504 8.38 -16.77 -14.49
CA ARG A 504 7.21 -17.34 -15.18
C ARG A 504 7.52 -18.67 -15.82
N ILE A 505 6.49 -19.49 -15.93
CA ILE A 505 6.56 -20.69 -16.77
C ILE A 505 6.63 -20.24 -18.22
N HIS A 506 7.67 -20.66 -18.95
CA HIS A 506 7.84 -20.45 -20.38
C HIS A 506 7.72 -21.75 -21.20
N SER A 507 7.59 -22.90 -20.53
CA SER A 507 7.34 -24.20 -21.12
C SER A 507 5.85 -24.52 -21.12
N ARG A 508 5.28 -24.75 -22.30
CA ARG A 508 3.87 -25.18 -22.41
C ARG A 508 3.61 -26.50 -21.68
N GLU A 509 4.56 -27.43 -21.70
CA GLU A 509 4.41 -28.73 -21.03
C GLU A 509 4.23 -28.56 -19.51
N ILE A 510 5.09 -27.75 -18.87
CA ILE A 510 5.00 -27.46 -17.45
C ILE A 510 3.70 -26.72 -17.16
N GLN A 511 3.32 -25.74 -17.99
CA GLN A 511 2.09 -24.97 -17.81
C GLN A 511 0.84 -25.86 -17.87
N ASN A 512 0.79 -26.81 -18.77
CA ASN A 512 -0.32 -27.76 -18.84
C ASN A 512 -0.44 -28.61 -17.57
N LYS A 513 0.70 -29.09 -17.02
CA LYS A 513 0.72 -29.88 -15.78
C LYS A 513 0.25 -29.04 -14.59
N VAL A 514 0.63 -27.74 -14.52
CA VAL A 514 0.12 -26.82 -13.51
C VAL A 514 -1.39 -26.64 -13.63
N PHE A 515 -1.93 -26.45 -14.82
CA PHE A 515 -3.38 -26.34 -14.99
C PHE A 515 -4.11 -27.62 -14.58
N GLN A 516 -3.59 -28.79 -14.93
CA GLN A 516 -4.18 -30.06 -14.54
C GLN A 516 -4.23 -30.26 -13.02
N ILE A 517 -3.16 -29.91 -12.28
CA ILE A 517 -3.15 -30.02 -10.81
C ILE A 517 -4.13 -29.04 -10.16
N LEU A 518 -4.34 -27.86 -10.76
CA LEU A 518 -5.32 -26.86 -10.32
C LEU A 518 -6.76 -27.21 -10.73
N GLY A 519 -6.97 -28.33 -11.44
CA GLY A 519 -8.29 -28.77 -11.91
C GLY A 519 -8.84 -27.98 -13.09
N ILE A 520 -7.99 -27.22 -13.80
CA ILE A 520 -8.34 -26.49 -15.03
C ILE A 520 -8.15 -27.44 -16.22
N ASN A 521 -9.23 -27.82 -16.88
CA ASN A 521 -9.18 -28.68 -18.05
C ASN A 521 -8.72 -27.93 -19.32
N GLU A 522 -8.40 -28.69 -20.39
CA GLU A 522 -7.87 -28.09 -21.63
C GLU A 522 -8.84 -27.12 -22.31
N GLU A 523 -10.14 -27.38 -22.28
CA GLU A 523 -11.16 -26.48 -22.87
C GLU A 523 -11.23 -25.17 -22.10
N GLU A 524 -11.27 -25.24 -20.78
CA GLU A 524 -11.26 -24.08 -19.89
C GLU A 524 -9.96 -23.27 -20.00
N ALA A 525 -8.81 -23.96 -20.05
CA ALA A 525 -7.50 -23.34 -20.26
C ALA A 525 -7.43 -22.60 -21.60
N LYS A 526 -7.95 -23.22 -22.66
CA LYS A 526 -8.02 -22.62 -24.00
C LYS A 526 -8.99 -21.45 -24.04
N GLU A 527 -10.13 -21.57 -23.39
CA GLU A 527 -11.10 -20.47 -23.31
C GLU A 527 -10.53 -19.26 -22.58
N LYS A 528 -9.93 -19.44 -21.41
CA LYS A 528 -9.44 -18.35 -20.57
C LYS A 528 -8.09 -17.79 -21.02
N PHE A 529 -7.15 -18.66 -21.39
CA PHE A 529 -5.73 -18.34 -21.58
C PHE A 529 -5.19 -18.78 -22.96
N GLY A 530 -6.06 -19.16 -23.91
CA GLY A 530 -5.67 -19.75 -25.19
C GLY A 530 -4.61 -18.96 -25.95
N PHE A 531 -4.76 -17.65 -26.01
CA PHE A 531 -3.82 -16.76 -26.71
C PHE A 531 -2.43 -16.68 -26.03
N LEU A 532 -2.34 -16.83 -24.69
CA LEU A 532 -1.05 -16.94 -24.00
C LEU A 532 -0.42 -18.32 -24.26
N LEU A 533 -1.23 -19.41 -24.15
CA LEU A 533 -0.74 -20.76 -24.38
C LEU A 533 -0.23 -20.94 -25.81
N GLU A 534 -0.92 -20.34 -26.79
CA GLU A 534 -0.47 -20.29 -28.18
C GLU A 534 0.85 -19.49 -28.31
N ALA A 535 0.93 -18.32 -27.67
CA ALA A 535 2.15 -17.51 -27.70
C ALA A 535 3.37 -18.26 -27.16
N LEU A 536 3.23 -19.07 -26.10
CA LEU A 536 4.32 -19.87 -25.55
C LEU A 536 4.91 -20.86 -26.56
N GLU A 537 4.16 -21.28 -27.59
CA GLU A 537 4.64 -22.18 -28.65
C GLU A 537 5.58 -21.51 -29.65
N PHE A 538 5.57 -20.17 -29.70
CA PHE A 538 6.39 -19.39 -30.65
C PHE A 538 7.72 -18.94 -30.06
N GLY A 539 8.27 -19.67 -29.10
CA GLY A 539 9.61 -19.42 -28.56
C GLY A 539 9.62 -18.36 -27.46
N ALA A 540 8.83 -18.58 -26.41
CA ALA A 540 8.85 -17.74 -25.24
C ALA A 540 10.22 -17.78 -24.54
N PRO A 541 10.87 -16.64 -24.27
CA PRO A 541 12.13 -16.61 -23.51
C PRO A 541 11.85 -16.93 -22.03
N PRO A 542 12.85 -17.40 -21.26
CA PRO A 542 12.80 -17.32 -19.80
C PRO A 542 12.54 -15.88 -19.38
N HIS A 543 11.54 -15.64 -18.55
CA HIS A 543 11.16 -14.28 -18.12
C HIS A 543 10.56 -14.29 -16.72
N GLY A 544 10.54 -13.13 -16.11
CA GLY A 544 9.94 -12.89 -14.82
C GLY A 544 9.69 -11.43 -14.59
N GLY A 545 8.97 -11.10 -13.55
CA GLY A 545 8.61 -9.72 -13.27
C GLY A 545 7.98 -9.54 -11.91
N LEU A 546 7.55 -8.31 -11.66
CA LEU A 546 7.01 -7.91 -10.38
C LEU A 546 5.98 -6.80 -10.60
N ALA A 547 5.04 -6.67 -9.68
CA ALA A 547 4.14 -5.55 -9.59
C ALA A 547 4.25 -4.86 -8.23
N PHE A 548 4.37 -3.52 -8.22
CA PHE A 548 4.32 -2.70 -7.02
C PHE A 548 2.98 -1.98 -6.87
N GLY A 549 2.40 -2.02 -5.66
CA GLY A 549 1.29 -1.15 -5.30
C GLY A 549 1.76 0.28 -5.01
N ILE A 550 1.73 1.17 -6.00
CA ILE A 550 2.19 2.57 -5.84
C ILE A 550 1.46 3.27 -4.71
N ASP A 551 0.14 3.09 -4.62
CA ASP A 551 -0.68 3.72 -3.59
C ASP A 551 -0.26 3.27 -2.17
N ARG A 552 0.04 1.98 -2.01
CA ARG A 552 0.47 1.39 -0.74
C ARG A 552 1.85 1.88 -0.32
N MET A 553 2.81 1.91 -1.26
CA MET A 553 4.14 2.46 -1.00
C MET A 553 4.09 3.92 -0.57
N LEU A 554 3.34 4.74 -1.30
CA LEU A 554 3.18 6.16 -0.96
C LEU A 554 2.48 6.38 0.38
N MET A 555 1.46 5.57 0.70
CA MET A 555 0.81 5.62 2.02
C MET A 555 1.84 5.42 3.14
N LEU A 556 2.65 4.38 3.05
CA LEU A 556 3.68 4.09 4.04
C LEU A 556 4.75 5.18 4.13
N LEU A 557 5.22 5.70 3.00
CA LEU A 557 6.31 6.69 2.93
C LEU A 557 5.87 8.11 3.31
N THR A 558 4.60 8.43 3.20
CA THR A 558 4.05 9.75 3.55
C THR A 558 3.28 9.77 4.87
N GLY A 559 3.35 8.67 5.65
CA GLY A 559 2.65 8.56 6.94
C GLY A 559 1.13 8.57 6.82
N GLY A 560 0.60 8.12 5.69
CA GLY A 560 -0.85 8.00 5.47
C GLY A 560 -1.46 6.85 6.28
N LYS A 561 -2.66 7.06 6.80
CA LYS A 561 -3.42 6.02 7.52
C LYS A 561 -4.24 5.14 6.59
N SER A 562 -4.47 5.59 5.37
CA SER A 562 -5.23 4.88 4.33
C SER A 562 -4.69 5.23 2.95
N ILE A 563 -4.80 4.30 2.01
CA ILE A 563 -4.44 4.60 0.60
C ILE A 563 -5.31 5.71 -0.01
N ARG A 564 -6.46 6.03 0.58
CA ARG A 564 -7.28 7.19 0.20
C ARG A 564 -6.56 8.53 0.40
N ASP A 565 -5.57 8.57 1.28
CA ASP A 565 -4.77 9.77 1.55
C ASP A 565 -3.80 10.11 0.41
N VAL A 566 -3.46 9.13 -0.42
CA VAL A 566 -2.50 9.25 -1.52
C VAL A 566 -3.12 9.07 -2.91
N ILE A 567 -4.44 8.90 -2.99
CA ILE A 567 -5.22 8.84 -4.23
C ILE A 567 -6.00 10.14 -4.37
N ALA A 568 -5.94 10.75 -5.56
CA ALA A 568 -6.58 12.04 -5.81
C ALA A 568 -8.10 12.01 -5.54
N PHE A 569 -8.81 11.05 -6.11
CA PHE A 569 -10.28 10.90 -5.99
C PHE A 569 -10.64 9.45 -5.62
N PRO A 570 -10.41 9.04 -4.36
CA PRO A 570 -10.68 7.68 -3.93
C PRO A 570 -12.19 7.44 -3.72
N LYS A 571 -12.57 6.15 -3.66
CA LYS A 571 -13.89 5.74 -3.20
C LYS A 571 -13.90 5.58 -1.66
N THR A 572 -15.07 5.74 -1.05
CA THR A 572 -15.31 5.37 0.36
C THR A 572 -15.18 3.86 0.56
N GLN A 573 -15.23 3.38 1.80
CA GLN A 573 -15.29 1.95 2.11
C GLN A 573 -16.53 1.23 1.52
N LYS A 574 -17.56 2.00 1.15
CA LYS A 574 -18.78 1.48 0.49
C LYS A 574 -18.68 1.55 -1.04
N GLY A 575 -17.52 1.86 -1.61
CA GLY A 575 -17.32 1.98 -3.05
C GLY A 575 -17.91 3.25 -3.69
N LEU A 576 -18.29 4.26 -2.89
CA LEU A 576 -18.95 5.47 -3.37
C LEU A 576 -17.94 6.61 -3.56
N CYS A 577 -18.11 7.42 -4.61
CA CYS A 577 -17.48 8.74 -4.70
C CYS A 577 -18.49 9.80 -4.26
N LEU A 578 -18.23 10.42 -3.10
CA LEU A 578 -19.13 11.43 -2.53
C LEU A 578 -19.15 12.74 -3.31
N MET A 579 -18.09 13.02 -4.09
CA MET A 579 -17.98 14.23 -4.88
C MET A 579 -18.77 14.14 -6.20
N SER A 580 -18.66 13.00 -6.90
CA SER A 580 -19.31 12.77 -8.21
C SER A 580 -20.61 11.95 -8.11
N GLU A 581 -20.96 11.49 -6.91
CA GLU A 581 -22.14 10.68 -6.61
C GLU A 581 -22.19 9.38 -7.41
N CYS A 582 -21.02 8.80 -7.76
CA CYS A 582 -20.96 7.51 -8.45
C CYS A 582 -20.77 6.35 -7.43
N PRO A 583 -21.32 5.12 -7.76
CA PRO A 583 -22.11 4.78 -8.92
C PRO A 583 -23.52 5.43 -8.91
N SER A 584 -24.03 5.71 -10.08
CA SER A 584 -25.34 6.34 -10.26
C SER A 584 -26.21 5.57 -11.27
N PRO A 585 -27.54 5.71 -11.24
CA PRO A 585 -28.40 5.17 -12.27
C PRO A 585 -28.03 5.70 -13.66
N VAL A 586 -28.29 4.89 -14.67
CA VAL A 586 -28.15 5.27 -16.08
C VAL A 586 -29.52 5.37 -16.75
N GLU A 587 -29.61 6.11 -17.85
CA GLU A 587 -30.84 6.27 -18.60
C GLU A 587 -31.33 4.94 -19.22
N GLU A 588 -32.61 4.70 -19.21
CA GLU A 588 -33.24 3.51 -19.79
C GLU A 588 -32.85 3.32 -21.27
N LYS A 589 -32.69 4.41 -22.02
CA LYS A 589 -32.25 4.38 -23.43
C LYS A 589 -30.87 3.73 -23.56
N GLN A 590 -29.93 4.02 -22.64
CA GLN A 590 -28.58 3.42 -22.64
C GLN A 590 -28.67 1.90 -22.41
N LEU A 591 -29.53 1.47 -21.47
CA LEU A 591 -29.76 0.04 -21.22
C LEU A 591 -30.36 -0.67 -22.44
N GLN A 592 -31.32 -0.03 -23.11
CA GLN A 592 -31.91 -0.57 -24.34
C GLN A 592 -30.90 -0.69 -25.48
N GLU A 593 -30.02 0.31 -25.67
CA GLU A 593 -28.95 0.27 -26.66
C GLU A 593 -27.95 -0.86 -26.38
N LEU A 594 -27.71 -1.16 -25.11
CA LEU A 594 -26.87 -2.27 -24.65
C LEU A 594 -27.61 -3.61 -24.64
N LYS A 595 -28.93 -3.63 -24.87
CA LYS A 595 -29.82 -4.81 -24.76
C LYS A 595 -29.79 -5.47 -23.38
N ILE A 596 -29.66 -4.66 -22.33
CA ILE A 596 -29.60 -5.10 -20.92
C ILE A 596 -30.92 -4.73 -20.24
N LYS A 597 -31.41 -5.62 -19.37
CA LYS A 597 -32.51 -5.36 -18.44
C LYS A 597 -32.02 -5.49 -17.00
N LEU A 598 -32.44 -4.53 -16.18
CA LEU A 598 -32.19 -4.63 -14.74
C LEU A 598 -33.13 -5.68 -14.12
N ALA A 599 -32.60 -6.57 -13.31
CA ALA A 599 -33.40 -7.44 -12.47
C ALA A 599 -34.12 -6.59 -11.40
N LYS A 600 -35.36 -6.94 -11.07
CA LYS A 600 -36.01 -6.35 -9.89
C LYS A 600 -35.34 -6.89 -8.66
N VAL A 601 -34.80 -6.00 -7.84
CA VAL A 601 -34.21 -6.32 -6.52
C VAL A 601 -35.33 -6.41 -5.50
#